data_3dfc0a3150b0d95bf5ef64e10091a32a
#
_entry.id   3dfc0a3150b0d95bf5ef64e10091a32a
#
_cell.length_a   1.000
_cell.length_b   1.000
_cell.length_c   1.000
_cell.angle_alpha   90.00
_cell.angle_beta   90.00
_cell.angle_gamma   90.00
#
_symmetry.space_group_name_H-M   'P 1'
#
loop_
_entity.id
_entity.type
_entity.pdbx_description
1 polymer ?
#
loop_
_entity_poly.entity_id
_entity_poly.type
_entity_poly.pdbx_seq_one_letter_code
_entity_poly.pdbx_strand_id
1 'polypeptide(L)'
;VGDTSLNISSLLNGEAGSKVIVEVVRRGVAEHLLFTLKRDNILNSAITAAYRIGDVGYISISNFSRPLAAEFYSAINSLGDIRSIIIDLRDNGGGALTSAIDLSSLFLNKGDVIVTTEGRSKKVTHYKRRDDKPFDLPLIVLVNENSASASELFAGAIQDHDRGIIIGRTTYGKGLVQRIIKLQDGSGVAITIARYKTPSGRII
;
A
#
# COMPACT_ATOMS: atom_id res chain seq x y z
N VAL A 1 -18.91 12.84 26.43
CA VAL A 1 -19.83 11.72 26.19
C VAL A 1 -20.17 11.81 24.73
N GLY A 2 -19.58 10.91 23.92
CA GLY A 2 -19.68 10.99 22.48
C GLY A 2 -21.09 10.63 22.00
N ASP A 3 -21.66 11.54 21.23
CA ASP A 3 -22.78 11.22 20.36
C ASP A 3 -22.23 10.31 19.25
N THR A 4 -22.57 9.02 19.31
CA THR A 4 -22.14 7.99 18.36
C THR A 4 -22.75 8.17 16.97
N SER A 5 -23.69 9.10 16.79
CA SER A 5 -24.30 9.47 15.51
C SER A 5 -23.48 10.51 14.72
N LEU A 6 -22.56 11.22 15.35
CA LEU A 6 -21.73 12.21 14.69
C LEU A 6 -20.57 11.55 13.94
N ASN A 7 -20.53 11.74 12.64
CA ASN A 7 -19.39 11.37 11.83
C ASN A 7 -18.24 12.34 12.12
N ILE A 8 -17.37 11.99 13.07
CA ILE A 8 -16.22 12.80 13.50
C ILE A 8 -15.37 13.23 12.28
N SER A 9 -15.21 12.33 11.31
CA SER A 9 -14.47 12.66 10.08
C SER A 9 -15.08 13.83 9.32
N SER A 10 -16.42 13.94 9.25
CA SER A 10 -17.07 15.07 8.55
C SER A 10 -16.90 16.41 9.28
N LEU A 11 -16.74 16.38 10.61
CA LEU A 11 -16.47 17.58 11.41
C LEU A 11 -15.01 18.02 11.31
N LEU A 12 -14.08 17.07 11.24
CA LEU A 12 -12.65 17.37 11.12
C LEU A 12 -12.26 17.75 9.69
N ASN A 13 -12.86 17.13 8.68
CA ASN A 13 -12.61 17.46 7.29
C ASN A 13 -13.20 18.82 6.90
N GLY A 14 -12.57 19.48 5.93
CA GLY A 14 -13.01 20.75 5.38
C GLY A 14 -12.01 21.30 4.38
N GLU A 15 -12.26 22.50 3.88
CA GLU A 15 -11.40 23.15 2.89
C GLU A 15 -9.98 23.37 3.45
N ALA A 16 -8.96 23.06 2.63
CA ALA A 16 -7.57 23.31 2.99
C ALA A 16 -7.34 24.80 3.30
N GLY A 17 -6.61 25.08 4.37
CA GLY A 17 -6.39 26.44 4.88
C GLY A 17 -7.44 26.91 5.90
N SER A 18 -8.62 26.28 5.98
CA SER A 18 -9.64 26.60 7.00
C SER A 18 -9.20 26.11 8.39
N LYS A 19 -9.79 26.69 9.43
CA LYS A 19 -9.47 26.34 10.83
C LYS A 19 -10.57 25.44 11.41
N VAL A 20 -10.18 24.55 12.31
CA VAL A 20 -11.08 23.80 13.17
C VAL A 20 -10.58 23.89 14.61
N ILE A 21 -11.50 24.05 15.56
CA ILE A 21 -11.19 24.04 16.99
C ILE A 21 -11.58 22.67 17.52
N VAL A 22 -10.61 21.98 18.14
CA VAL A 22 -10.79 20.66 18.75
C VAL A 22 -10.58 20.79 20.24
N GLU A 23 -11.57 20.37 21.00
CA GLU A 23 -11.50 20.26 22.45
C GLU A 23 -11.13 18.82 22.83
N VAL A 24 -10.08 18.66 23.61
CA VAL A 24 -9.55 17.35 24.02
C VAL A 24 -9.63 17.21 25.52
N VAL A 25 -10.30 16.17 25.99
CA VAL A 25 -10.30 15.73 27.39
C VAL A 25 -9.20 14.68 27.55
N ARG A 26 -8.23 14.95 28.41
CA ARG A 26 -7.10 14.05 28.67
C ARG A 26 -7.14 13.52 30.10
N ARG A 27 -7.05 12.21 30.27
CA ARG A 27 -7.00 11.60 31.60
C ARG A 27 -5.82 12.16 32.40
N GLY A 28 -6.09 12.60 33.63
CA GLY A 28 -5.09 13.20 34.53
C GLY A 28 -4.85 14.70 34.34
N VAL A 29 -5.60 15.35 33.43
CA VAL A 29 -5.60 16.81 33.23
C VAL A 29 -6.99 17.31 33.56
N ALA A 30 -7.10 18.24 34.54
CA ALA A 30 -8.39 18.75 34.99
C ALA A 30 -9.05 19.67 33.97
N GLU A 31 -8.26 20.36 33.16
CA GLU A 31 -8.72 21.35 32.20
C GLU A 31 -8.90 20.74 30.81
N HIS A 32 -9.92 21.22 30.09
CA HIS A 32 -10.12 20.88 28.69
C HIS A 32 -9.09 21.61 27.81
N LEU A 33 -8.40 20.89 26.97
CA LEU A 33 -7.37 21.41 26.09
C LEU A 33 -7.99 21.83 24.77
N LEU A 34 -7.91 23.11 24.42
CA LEU A 34 -8.39 23.65 23.14
C LEU A 34 -7.23 23.75 22.14
N PHE A 35 -7.40 23.11 20.97
CA PHE A 35 -6.44 23.18 19.86
C PHE A 35 -7.10 23.84 18.65
N THR A 36 -6.51 24.93 18.16
CA THR A 36 -6.90 25.50 16.88
C THR A 36 -5.98 24.91 15.80
N LEU A 37 -6.53 24.02 14.97
CA LEU A 37 -5.83 23.35 13.90
C LEU A 37 -6.16 24.01 12.56
N LYS A 38 -5.16 24.19 11.72
CA LYS A 38 -5.34 24.58 10.31
C LYS A 38 -5.46 23.32 9.48
N ARG A 39 -6.55 23.18 8.73
CA ARG A 39 -6.70 22.06 7.79
C ARG A 39 -5.73 22.21 6.63
N ASP A 40 -5.14 21.12 6.23
CA ASP A 40 -4.26 21.06 5.07
C ASP A 40 -4.44 19.73 4.32
N ASN A 41 -3.94 19.66 3.10
CA ASN A 41 -3.84 18.38 2.39
C ASN A 41 -2.72 17.57 3.01
N ILE A 42 -3.08 16.60 3.85
CA ILE A 42 -2.12 15.68 4.44
C ILE A 42 -1.74 14.65 3.38
N LEU A 43 -0.66 14.91 2.67
CA LEU A 43 -0.01 13.93 1.80
C LEU A 43 0.82 13.00 2.70
N ASN A 44 0.18 11.95 3.21
CA ASN A 44 0.92 10.88 3.87
C ASN A 44 1.69 10.10 2.81
N SER A 45 3.01 10.31 2.74
CA SER A 45 3.86 9.48 1.89
C SER A 45 3.73 8.01 2.30
N ALA A 46 3.58 7.14 1.32
CA ALA A 46 3.64 5.70 1.54
C ALA A 46 5.07 5.24 1.89
N ILE A 47 6.08 6.03 1.52
CA ILE A 47 7.48 5.77 1.85
C ILE A 47 7.79 6.40 3.19
N THR A 48 8.08 5.56 4.18
CA THR A 48 8.39 5.98 5.56
C THR A 48 9.87 6.16 5.82
N ALA A 49 10.72 5.53 4.99
CA ALA A 49 12.16 5.70 5.03
C ALA A 49 12.77 5.45 3.65
N ALA A 50 13.73 6.28 3.27
CA ALA A 50 14.56 6.08 2.09
C ALA A 50 15.96 6.57 2.41
N TYR A 51 16.94 5.67 2.40
CA TYR A 51 18.35 6.02 2.67
C TYR A 51 19.31 5.03 2.01
N ARG A 52 20.54 5.44 1.88
CA ARG A 52 21.62 4.65 1.29
C ARG A 52 22.52 4.04 2.37
N ILE A 53 22.84 2.76 2.22
CA ILE A 53 23.80 2.03 3.04
C ILE A 53 24.89 1.50 2.10
N GLY A 54 26.05 2.15 2.06
CA GLY A 54 27.06 1.81 1.04
C GLY A 54 26.49 1.98 -0.36
N ASP A 55 26.44 0.90 -1.15
CA ASP A 55 25.87 0.87 -2.52
C ASP A 55 24.43 0.37 -2.55
N VAL A 56 23.79 0.17 -1.40
CA VAL A 56 22.46 -0.36 -1.27
C VAL A 56 21.46 0.75 -0.98
N GLY A 57 20.40 0.87 -1.78
CA GLY A 57 19.25 1.71 -1.48
C GLY A 57 18.24 0.95 -0.62
N TYR A 58 17.90 1.47 0.55
CA TYR A 58 16.85 0.94 1.41
C TYR A 58 15.62 1.83 1.35
N ILE A 59 14.46 1.23 1.08
CA ILE A 59 13.17 1.93 1.01
C ILE A 59 12.12 1.14 1.80
N SER A 60 11.57 1.77 2.83
CA SER A 60 10.46 1.23 3.63
C SER A 60 9.13 1.80 3.14
N ILE A 61 8.16 0.92 2.89
CA ILE A 61 6.83 1.25 2.38
C ILE A 61 5.79 0.81 3.41
N SER A 62 5.01 1.75 3.95
CA SER A 62 4.00 1.48 4.98
C SER A 62 2.66 1.02 4.42
N ASN A 63 2.33 1.43 3.20
CA ASN A 63 1.08 1.06 2.54
C ASN A 63 1.16 1.24 1.02
N PHE A 64 0.20 0.65 0.30
CA PHE A 64 0.06 0.80 -1.15
C PHE A 64 -0.99 1.85 -1.49
N SER A 65 -0.71 3.12 -1.16
CA SER A 65 -1.53 4.26 -1.56
C SER A 65 -1.17 4.77 -2.97
N ARG A 66 -1.98 5.65 -3.53
CA ARG A 66 -1.60 6.41 -4.72
C ARG A 66 -0.91 7.71 -4.26
N PRO A 67 0.20 8.15 -4.86
CA PRO A 67 0.89 7.66 -6.08
C PRO A 67 2.23 6.93 -5.77
N LEU A 68 2.18 5.79 -5.05
CA LEU A 68 3.37 5.08 -4.57
C LEU A 68 4.49 4.90 -5.61
N ALA A 69 4.17 4.52 -6.84
CA ALA A 69 5.20 4.31 -7.86
C ALA A 69 5.99 5.58 -8.18
N ALA A 70 5.32 6.73 -8.23
CA ALA A 70 5.99 8.02 -8.43
C ALA A 70 6.84 8.43 -7.22
N GLU A 71 6.34 8.21 -6.00
CA GLU A 71 7.09 8.44 -4.77
C GLU A 71 8.33 7.54 -4.72
N PHE A 72 8.19 6.27 -5.10
CA PHE A 72 9.29 5.31 -5.15
C PHE A 72 10.35 5.74 -6.16
N TYR A 73 9.93 6.16 -7.36
CA TYR A 73 10.85 6.66 -8.39
C TYR A 73 11.63 7.88 -7.89
N SER A 74 10.96 8.81 -7.25
CA SER A 74 11.60 10.00 -6.67
C SER A 74 12.57 9.63 -5.54
N ALA A 75 12.21 8.69 -4.69
CA ALA A 75 13.06 8.19 -3.61
C ALA A 75 14.34 7.54 -4.16
N ILE A 76 14.21 6.63 -5.14
CA ILE A 76 15.37 6.00 -5.80
C ILE A 76 16.33 7.05 -6.37
N ASN A 77 15.80 8.03 -7.11
CA ASN A 77 16.62 9.07 -7.72
C ASN A 77 17.37 9.93 -6.66
N SER A 78 16.77 10.12 -5.48
CA SER A 78 17.41 10.86 -4.39
C SER A 78 18.58 10.13 -3.72
N LEU A 79 18.65 8.80 -3.87
CA LEU A 79 19.70 7.98 -3.27
C LEU A 79 21.03 8.01 -4.06
N GLY A 80 21.03 8.59 -5.27
CA GLY A 80 22.19 8.62 -6.14
C GLY A 80 22.56 7.25 -6.71
N ASP A 81 23.86 7.05 -6.95
CA ASP A 81 24.37 5.81 -7.56
C ASP A 81 24.32 4.65 -6.58
N ILE A 82 23.26 3.87 -6.64
CA ILE A 82 23.09 2.62 -5.90
C ILE A 82 23.24 1.43 -6.86
N ARG A 83 23.68 0.28 -6.32
CA ARG A 83 23.88 -0.96 -7.09
C ARG A 83 22.88 -2.06 -6.75
N SER A 84 22.09 -1.87 -5.72
CA SER A 84 21.02 -2.81 -5.33
C SER A 84 19.95 -2.10 -4.51
N ILE A 85 18.78 -2.73 -4.40
CA ILE A 85 17.62 -2.16 -3.71
C ILE A 85 17.10 -3.16 -2.68
N ILE A 86 16.80 -2.67 -1.48
CA ILE A 86 16.00 -3.37 -0.46
C ILE A 86 14.68 -2.63 -0.33
N ILE A 87 13.57 -3.33 -0.58
CA ILE A 87 12.22 -2.86 -0.31
C ILE A 87 11.73 -3.54 0.96
N ASP A 88 11.40 -2.74 1.97
CA ASP A 88 10.87 -3.26 3.23
C ASP A 88 9.34 -3.11 3.26
N LEU A 89 8.65 -4.27 3.24
CA LEU A 89 7.20 -4.40 3.34
C LEU A 89 6.76 -5.02 4.68
N ARG A 90 7.67 -5.13 5.65
CA ARG A 90 7.29 -5.60 6.98
C ARG A 90 6.26 -4.64 7.59
N ASP A 91 5.25 -5.18 8.24
CA ASP A 91 4.13 -4.46 8.84
C ASP A 91 3.27 -3.65 7.85
N ASN A 92 3.40 -3.93 6.54
CA ASN A 92 2.61 -3.30 5.50
C ASN A 92 1.36 -4.15 5.19
N GLY A 93 0.21 -3.73 5.68
CA GLY A 93 -1.09 -4.40 5.48
C GLY A 93 -1.64 -4.35 4.05
N GLY A 94 -0.89 -3.78 3.10
CA GLY A 94 -1.29 -3.66 1.70
C GLY A 94 -1.89 -2.30 1.34
N GLY A 95 -2.90 -2.31 0.49
CA GLY A 95 -3.56 -1.11 -0.03
C GLY A 95 -4.19 -1.33 -1.40
N ALA A 96 -4.06 -0.37 -2.30
CA ALA A 96 -4.69 -0.42 -3.61
C ALA A 96 -4.00 -1.43 -4.54
N LEU A 97 -4.80 -2.30 -5.19
CA LEU A 97 -4.31 -3.21 -6.23
C LEU A 97 -3.53 -2.49 -7.34
N THR A 98 -4.06 -1.34 -7.79
CA THR A 98 -3.41 -0.54 -8.83
C THR A 98 -2.00 -0.12 -8.42
N SER A 99 -1.80 0.29 -7.16
CA SER A 99 -0.48 0.69 -6.66
C SER A 99 0.51 -0.49 -6.60
N ALA A 100 0.03 -1.71 -6.28
CA ALA A 100 0.87 -2.91 -6.36
C ALA A 100 1.26 -3.23 -7.81
N ILE A 101 0.33 -3.09 -8.76
CA ILE A 101 0.60 -3.27 -10.19
C ILE A 101 1.62 -2.24 -10.68
N ASP A 102 1.42 -0.96 -10.33
CA ASP A 102 2.29 0.14 -10.76
C ASP A 102 3.71 -0.03 -10.20
N LEU A 103 3.85 -0.37 -8.90
CA LEU A 103 5.16 -0.63 -8.30
C LEU A 103 5.83 -1.87 -8.91
N SER A 104 5.09 -2.98 -9.09
CA SER A 104 5.63 -4.19 -9.73
C SER A 104 6.09 -3.94 -11.16
N SER A 105 5.39 -3.06 -11.87
CA SER A 105 5.75 -2.67 -13.23
C SER A 105 7.12 -1.99 -13.32
N LEU A 106 7.64 -1.44 -12.24
CA LEU A 106 8.99 -0.87 -12.24
C LEU A 106 10.09 -1.93 -12.31
N PHE A 107 9.80 -3.19 -12.02
CA PHE A 107 10.81 -4.26 -11.89
C PHE A 107 10.65 -5.41 -12.88
N LEU A 108 9.45 -5.64 -13.43
CA LEU A 108 9.15 -6.77 -14.30
C LEU A 108 9.29 -6.41 -15.77
N ASN A 109 9.35 -7.40 -16.66
CA ASN A 109 9.44 -7.21 -18.09
C ASN A 109 8.06 -6.97 -18.71
N LYS A 110 8.05 -6.36 -19.89
CA LYS A 110 6.82 -6.16 -20.66
C LYS A 110 6.14 -7.49 -20.99
N GLY A 111 4.85 -7.57 -20.71
CA GLY A 111 4.04 -8.75 -20.93
C GLY A 111 3.98 -9.69 -19.73
N ASP A 112 4.87 -9.54 -18.74
CA ASP A 112 4.84 -10.32 -17.50
C ASP A 112 3.50 -10.12 -16.78
N VAL A 113 2.93 -11.24 -16.32
CA VAL A 113 1.73 -11.22 -15.47
C VAL A 113 2.16 -10.79 -14.08
N ILE A 114 1.53 -9.76 -13.52
CA ILE A 114 1.78 -9.27 -12.17
C ILE A 114 0.89 -9.99 -11.17
N VAL A 115 -0.39 -10.05 -11.49
CA VAL A 115 -1.40 -10.70 -10.66
C VAL A 115 -2.55 -11.18 -11.53
N THR A 116 -3.18 -12.24 -11.10
CA THR A 116 -4.41 -12.77 -11.70
C THR A 116 -5.55 -12.66 -10.68
N THR A 117 -6.72 -12.24 -11.12
CA THR A 117 -7.94 -12.31 -10.31
C THR A 117 -8.90 -13.32 -10.93
N GLU A 118 -9.47 -14.18 -10.09
CA GLU A 118 -10.49 -15.15 -10.48
C GLU A 118 -11.78 -14.88 -9.71
N GLY A 119 -12.81 -14.47 -10.44
CA GLY A 119 -14.15 -14.19 -9.89
C GLY A 119 -14.99 -15.45 -9.70
N ARG A 120 -16.13 -15.30 -9.01
CA ARG A 120 -17.08 -16.39 -8.74
C ARG A 120 -17.57 -17.09 -10.02
N SER A 121 -17.74 -16.36 -11.12
CA SER A 121 -18.12 -16.91 -12.44
C SER A 121 -16.96 -17.57 -13.19
N LYS A 122 -15.85 -17.85 -12.52
CA LYS A 122 -14.57 -18.31 -13.13
C LYS A 122 -13.99 -17.35 -14.18
N LYS A 123 -14.49 -16.11 -14.22
CA LYS A 123 -13.88 -15.06 -15.04
C LYS A 123 -12.49 -14.74 -14.50
N VAL A 124 -11.49 -14.95 -15.33
CA VAL A 124 -10.07 -14.68 -15.03
C VAL A 124 -9.65 -13.36 -15.66
N THR A 125 -8.98 -12.53 -14.89
CA THR A 125 -8.39 -11.29 -15.41
C THR A 125 -6.90 -11.27 -15.07
N HIS A 126 -6.04 -11.12 -16.08
CA HIS A 126 -4.60 -11.00 -15.90
C HIS A 126 -4.21 -9.53 -15.96
N TYR A 127 -3.53 -9.06 -14.94
CA TYR A 127 -2.89 -7.75 -14.93
C TYR A 127 -1.44 -7.92 -15.34
N LYS A 128 -1.06 -7.29 -16.44
CA LYS A 128 0.27 -7.44 -17.05
C LYS A 128 0.99 -6.10 -17.07
N ARG A 129 2.31 -6.17 -17.02
CA ARG A 129 3.12 -4.98 -17.29
C ARG A 129 2.97 -4.52 -18.74
N ARG A 130 2.93 -3.19 -18.93
CA ARG A 130 2.73 -2.55 -20.25
C ARG A 130 3.97 -1.83 -20.80
N ASP A 131 4.85 -1.35 -19.92
CA ASP A 131 5.99 -0.49 -20.29
C ASP A 131 7.29 -1.26 -20.49
N ASP A 132 8.30 -0.64 -21.13
CA ASP A 132 9.46 -1.36 -21.70
C ASP A 132 10.77 -1.26 -20.89
N LYS A 133 10.84 -0.47 -19.80
CA LYS A 133 12.13 -0.27 -19.08
C LYS A 133 12.02 -0.54 -17.58
N PRO A 134 12.32 -1.77 -17.11
CA PRO A 134 12.40 -2.05 -15.68
C PRO A 134 13.68 -1.46 -15.06
N PHE A 135 13.63 -1.25 -13.74
CA PHE A 135 14.86 -1.15 -12.97
C PHE A 135 15.58 -2.50 -13.01
N ASP A 136 16.84 -2.51 -13.40
CA ASP A 136 17.64 -3.74 -13.54
C ASP A 136 18.56 -3.99 -12.33
N LEU A 137 18.39 -3.23 -11.26
CA LEU A 137 19.18 -3.41 -10.04
C LEU A 137 18.75 -4.69 -9.29
N PRO A 138 19.71 -5.45 -8.70
CA PRO A 138 19.39 -6.53 -7.77
C PRO A 138 18.41 -6.08 -6.70
N LEU A 139 17.38 -6.91 -6.43
CA LEU A 139 16.26 -6.57 -5.57
C LEU A 139 16.11 -7.59 -4.44
N ILE A 140 15.98 -7.07 -3.21
CA ILE A 140 15.57 -7.83 -2.03
C ILE A 140 14.26 -7.22 -1.53
N VAL A 141 13.30 -8.07 -1.17
CA VAL A 141 12.04 -7.66 -0.54
C VAL A 141 11.94 -8.29 0.85
N LEU A 142 11.80 -7.44 1.86
CA LEU A 142 11.62 -7.88 3.24
C LEU A 142 10.12 -7.98 3.56
N VAL A 143 9.70 -9.11 4.13
CA VAL A 143 8.31 -9.37 4.50
C VAL A 143 8.19 -10.00 5.89
N ASN A 144 7.03 -9.85 6.52
CA ASN A 144 6.69 -10.54 7.77
C ASN A 144 5.22 -10.95 7.80
N GLU A 145 4.78 -11.50 8.92
CA GLU A 145 3.40 -11.97 9.16
C GLU A 145 2.34 -10.88 9.04
N ASN A 146 2.72 -9.60 9.09
CA ASN A 146 1.83 -8.46 8.91
C ASN A 146 1.83 -7.91 7.48
N SER A 147 2.72 -8.42 6.60
CA SER A 147 2.68 -8.11 5.17
C SER A 147 1.46 -8.76 4.53
N ALA A 148 0.52 -7.98 4.00
CA ALA A 148 -0.77 -8.49 3.54
C ALA A 148 -1.23 -7.89 2.20
N SER A 149 -2.10 -8.62 1.48
CA SER A 149 -2.83 -8.11 0.30
C SER A 149 -1.88 -7.57 -0.79
N ALA A 150 -1.85 -6.25 -1.07
CA ALA A 150 -1.00 -5.63 -2.08
C ALA A 150 0.49 -5.91 -1.87
N SER A 151 0.95 -6.03 -0.62
CA SER A 151 2.33 -6.44 -0.29
C SER A 151 2.62 -7.86 -0.76
N GLU A 152 1.64 -8.76 -0.60
CA GLU A 152 1.77 -10.15 -1.03
C GLU A 152 1.70 -10.29 -2.54
N LEU A 153 0.90 -9.44 -3.20
CA LEU A 153 0.84 -9.37 -4.67
C LEU A 153 2.18 -8.94 -5.25
N PHE A 154 2.79 -7.89 -4.69
CA PHE A 154 4.10 -7.42 -5.10
C PHE A 154 5.17 -8.50 -4.84
N ALA A 155 5.29 -9.00 -3.62
CA ALA A 155 6.28 -10.01 -3.25
C ALA A 155 6.13 -11.30 -4.08
N GLY A 156 4.87 -11.75 -4.29
CA GLY A 156 4.58 -12.93 -5.11
C GLY A 156 4.93 -12.74 -6.58
N ALA A 157 4.70 -11.54 -7.14
CA ALA A 157 5.10 -11.23 -8.51
C ALA A 157 6.63 -11.22 -8.68
N ILE A 158 7.36 -10.59 -7.75
CA ILE A 158 8.82 -10.58 -7.76
C ILE A 158 9.38 -11.99 -7.61
N GLN A 159 8.81 -12.82 -6.73
CA GLN A 159 9.23 -14.20 -6.48
C GLN A 159 8.99 -15.10 -7.69
N ASP A 160 7.78 -15.05 -8.27
CA ASP A 160 7.39 -15.97 -9.36
C ASP A 160 8.11 -15.68 -10.68
N HIS A 161 8.64 -14.47 -10.85
CA HIS A 161 9.47 -14.10 -12.00
C HIS A 161 10.98 -14.18 -11.72
N ASP A 162 11.40 -14.73 -10.58
CA ASP A 162 12.81 -14.78 -10.16
C ASP A 162 13.51 -13.40 -10.24
N ARG A 163 12.71 -12.29 -10.10
CA ARG A 163 13.22 -10.93 -10.28
C ARG A 163 13.99 -10.44 -9.05
N GLY A 164 13.79 -11.03 -7.90
CA GLY A 164 14.44 -10.67 -6.66
C GLY A 164 14.27 -11.71 -5.58
N ILE A 165 14.94 -11.51 -4.46
CA ILE A 165 14.93 -12.41 -3.30
C ILE A 165 13.94 -11.90 -2.27
N ILE A 166 13.04 -12.79 -1.83
CA ILE A 166 12.11 -12.50 -0.73
C ILE A 166 12.72 -13.04 0.57
N ILE A 167 12.86 -12.17 1.57
CA ILE A 167 13.45 -12.54 2.86
C ILE A 167 12.47 -12.17 3.99
N GLY A 168 12.29 -13.09 4.91
CA GLY A 168 11.48 -12.84 6.12
C GLY A 168 10.66 -14.04 6.55
N ARG A 169 9.44 -13.78 7.04
CA ARG A 169 8.50 -14.79 7.51
C ARG A 169 7.33 -14.95 6.56
N THR A 170 6.57 -16.03 6.74
CA THR A 170 5.31 -16.24 6.02
C THR A 170 4.40 -15.03 6.20
N THR A 171 3.87 -14.52 5.10
CA THR A 171 2.97 -13.36 5.07
C THR A 171 1.56 -13.72 5.55
N TYR A 172 0.69 -12.73 5.66
CA TYR A 172 -0.64 -12.86 6.25
C TYR A 172 -1.58 -13.83 5.50
N GLY A 173 -1.50 -13.90 4.16
CA GLY A 173 -2.38 -14.75 3.35
C GLY A 173 -3.74 -14.11 3.00
N LYS A 174 -3.79 -12.79 2.74
CA LYS A 174 -5.02 -12.09 2.35
C LYS A 174 -5.22 -12.11 0.83
N GLY A 175 -5.65 -13.26 0.31
CA GLY A 175 -5.87 -13.48 -1.11
C GLY A 175 -7.27 -13.16 -1.64
N LEU A 176 -8.09 -12.36 -0.94
CA LEU A 176 -9.47 -12.06 -1.30
C LEU A 176 -9.64 -10.62 -1.80
N VAL A 177 -10.37 -10.48 -2.94
CA VAL A 177 -10.85 -9.20 -3.46
C VAL A 177 -12.20 -8.89 -2.85
N GLN A 178 -12.33 -7.81 -2.10
CA GLN A 178 -13.58 -7.37 -1.51
C GLN A 178 -14.08 -6.10 -2.17
N ARG A 179 -15.40 -6.03 -2.36
CA ARG A 179 -16.09 -4.80 -2.78
C ARG A 179 -16.98 -4.33 -1.65
N ILE A 180 -16.85 -3.07 -1.28
CA ILE A 180 -17.74 -2.42 -0.34
C ILE A 180 -18.91 -1.83 -1.13
N ILE A 181 -20.13 -2.24 -0.78
CA ILE A 181 -21.39 -1.70 -1.33
C ILE A 181 -22.04 -0.89 -0.23
N LYS A 182 -22.22 0.40 -0.48
CA LYS A 182 -22.97 1.28 0.43
C LYS A 182 -24.47 1.00 0.25
N LEU A 183 -25.20 0.83 1.34
CA LEU A 183 -26.64 0.64 1.37
C LEU A 183 -27.37 1.99 1.55
N GLN A 184 -28.69 1.98 1.32
CA GLN A 184 -29.51 3.21 1.36
C GLN A 184 -29.60 3.83 2.75
N ASP A 185 -29.46 3.03 3.80
CA ASP A 185 -29.45 3.45 5.22
C ASP A 185 -28.12 4.00 5.70
N GLY A 186 -27.11 4.13 4.79
CA GLY A 186 -25.76 4.60 5.10
C GLY A 186 -24.82 3.49 5.61
N SER A 187 -25.31 2.29 5.86
CA SER A 187 -24.47 1.13 6.19
C SER A 187 -23.70 0.61 4.97
N GLY A 188 -22.78 -0.32 5.18
CA GLY A 188 -22.00 -0.92 4.09
C GLY A 188 -21.84 -2.43 4.25
N VAL A 189 -21.85 -3.14 3.12
CA VAL A 189 -21.57 -4.58 3.06
C VAL A 189 -20.29 -4.82 2.29
N ALA A 190 -19.35 -5.56 2.90
CA ALA A 190 -18.15 -6.03 2.24
C ALA A 190 -18.39 -7.43 1.65
N ILE A 191 -18.37 -7.53 0.32
CA ILE A 191 -18.63 -8.80 -0.39
C ILE A 191 -17.34 -9.24 -1.08
N THR A 192 -16.93 -10.50 -0.85
CA THR A 192 -15.85 -11.13 -1.62
C THR A 192 -16.30 -11.40 -3.05
N ILE A 193 -15.62 -10.82 -4.03
CA ILE A 193 -15.96 -10.89 -5.45
C ILE A 193 -14.98 -11.71 -6.29
N ALA A 194 -13.73 -11.87 -5.81
CA ALA A 194 -12.70 -12.63 -6.51
C ALA A 194 -11.59 -13.07 -5.53
N ARG A 195 -10.71 -13.93 -6.03
CA ARG A 195 -9.46 -14.31 -5.37
C ARG A 195 -8.26 -13.82 -6.17
N TYR A 196 -7.19 -13.49 -5.46
CA TYR A 196 -5.91 -13.19 -6.05
C TYR A 196 -5.10 -14.46 -6.25
N LYS A 197 -4.42 -14.53 -7.39
CA LYS A 197 -3.39 -15.55 -7.68
C LYS A 197 -2.11 -14.84 -8.12
N THR A 198 -0.98 -15.37 -7.70
CA THR A 198 0.33 -14.94 -8.19
C THR A 198 0.49 -15.30 -9.67
N PRO A 199 1.55 -14.84 -10.38
CA PRO A 199 1.81 -15.20 -11.75
C PRO A 199 1.84 -16.70 -12.01
N SER A 200 2.41 -17.49 -11.09
CA SER A 200 2.47 -18.96 -11.18
C SER A 200 1.14 -19.67 -10.87
N GLY A 201 0.09 -18.91 -10.51
CA GLY A 201 -1.24 -19.45 -10.19
C GLY A 201 -1.45 -19.85 -8.72
N ARG A 202 -0.46 -19.63 -7.85
CA ARG A 202 -0.62 -19.85 -6.40
C ARG A 202 -1.67 -18.90 -5.83
N ILE A 203 -2.49 -19.40 -4.94
CA ILE A 203 -3.43 -18.57 -4.15
C ILE A 203 -2.64 -17.94 -3.00
N ILE A 204 -2.86 -16.65 -2.78
CA ILE A 204 -2.30 -15.90 -1.66
C ILE A 204 -3.08 -16.23 -0.39
#